data_f9d889ee09b617926591caf26c286e4e
#
_entry.id   f9d889ee09b617926591caf26c286e4e
#
_cell.length_a   1.000
_cell.length_b   1.000
_cell.length_c   1.000
_cell.angle_alpha   90.00
_cell.angle_beta   90.00
_cell.angle_gamma   90.00
#
_symmetry.space_group_name_H-M   'P 1'
#
loop_
_entity.id
_entity.type
_entity.pdbx_description
1 polymer ?
#
loop_
_entity_poly.entity_id
_entity_poly.type
_entity_poly.pdbx_seq_one_letter_code
_entity_poly.pdbx_strand_id
1 'polypeptide(L)'
;MKLLTVAIPCYNSQDYMEHAVETVLVGGEDVEILLVDDGSTDDTAKIADRLQEQHPTIVKAIHQKNGGHGCAVNTGLEKASGIYYKVLDSDDWFDRAAFLKVLDVLRHFVEDGRGVDMFIANYVYEKPSLRKHKAIRYDGVFPEEKVFTWNDVKRFKISQNILMHSVIYRTKILRDCGLELPKHTFYVDNIFVYNPLPSVKTMYYMNVDLYRYFIGRDDQSVNEKVMMGRIDQQLKVTKLMIDAHDLTKIKNKKLRDYMVKYLTMMMTVSSVFLIKEGSEESLAKREDLWAYLKAQNKAMYRMVNKMALSKPMQFRGKAGRKIVVWGYSLSQKIYGFN
;
A
#
# COMPACT_ATOMS: atom_id res chain seq x y z
N MET A 1 -25.70 -7.99 6.15
CA MET A 1 -24.66 -6.93 6.10
C MET A 1 -23.33 -7.66 5.93
N LYS A 2 -22.50 -7.28 4.95
CA LYS A 2 -21.22 -7.95 4.71
C LYS A 2 -20.18 -7.54 5.76
N LEU A 3 -19.38 -8.48 6.20
CA LEU A 3 -18.32 -8.25 7.18
C LEU A 3 -17.14 -7.54 6.52
N LEU A 4 -16.69 -8.04 5.36
CA LEU A 4 -15.54 -7.54 4.64
C LEU A 4 -15.87 -7.35 3.15
N THR A 5 -15.61 -6.16 2.62
CA THR A 5 -15.51 -5.94 1.18
C THR A 5 -14.06 -6.10 0.74
N VAL A 6 -13.82 -6.99 -0.22
CA VAL A 6 -12.56 -7.11 -0.93
C VAL A 6 -12.74 -6.51 -2.32
N ALA A 7 -12.10 -5.37 -2.57
CA ALA A 7 -12.06 -4.75 -3.89
C ALA A 7 -10.87 -5.31 -4.66
N ILE A 8 -11.13 -5.79 -5.87
CA ILE A 8 -10.13 -6.35 -6.78
C ILE A 8 -10.10 -5.45 -8.03
N PRO A 9 -9.16 -4.48 -8.11
CA PRO A 9 -8.94 -3.71 -9.32
C PRO A 9 -8.44 -4.60 -10.44
N CYS A 10 -9.12 -4.61 -11.58
CA CYS A 10 -8.80 -5.45 -12.74
C CYS A 10 -8.55 -4.56 -13.97
N TYR A 11 -7.43 -4.78 -14.63
CA TYR A 11 -7.14 -4.22 -15.95
C TYR A 11 -6.27 -5.19 -16.74
N ASN A 12 -6.84 -5.76 -17.80
CA ASN A 12 -6.22 -6.82 -18.60
C ASN A 12 -5.70 -7.96 -17.69
N SER A 13 -6.59 -8.51 -16.87
CA SER A 13 -6.29 -9.44 -15.79
C SER A 13 -6.84 -10.86 -16.05
N GLN A 14 -7.24 -11.17 -17.28
CA GLN A 14 -7.88 -12.45 -17.63
C GLN A 14 -7.12 -13.69 -17.16
N ASP A 15 -5.78 -13.61 -17.07
CA ASP A 15 -4.92 -14.75 -16.74
C ASP A 15 -4.77 -14.98 -15.22
N TYR A 16 -5.21 -14.02 -14.38
CA TYR A 16 -4.92 -14.03 -12.93
C TYR A 16 -6.15 -13.92 -12.04
N MET A 17 -7.12 -13.11 -12.43
CA MET A 17 -8.19 -12.66 -11.55
C MET A 17 -9.04 -13.80 -10.96
N GLU A 18 -9.22 -14.91 -11.66
CA GLU A 18 -10.00 -16.05 -11.15
C GLU A 18 -9.35 -16.63 -9.88
N HIS A 19 -8.02 -16.77 -9.88
CA HIS A 19 -7.30 -17.28 -8.72
C HIS A 19 -7.44 -16.33 -7.52
N ALA A 20 -7.32 -15.01 -7.74
CA ALA A 20 -7.56 -14.02 -6.68
C ALA A 20 -8.96 -14.20 -6.07
N VAL A 21 -9.99 -14.26 -6.92
CA VAL A 21 -11.40 -14.42 -6.50
C VAL A 21 -11.63 -15.72 -5.72
N GLU A 22 -11.13 -16.86 -6.22
CA GLU A 22 -11.27 -18.17 -5.57
C GLU A 22 -10.75 -18.17 -4.13
N THR A 23 -9.66 -17.43 -3.84
CA THR A 23 -9.11 -17.35 -2.48
C THR A 23 -9.95 -16.52 -1.54
N VAL A 24 -10.79 -15.61 -2.05
CA VAL A 24 -11.71 -14.79 -1.26
C VAL A 24 -13.07 -15.48 -1.08
N LEU A 25 -13.52 -16.25 -2.07
CA LEU A 25 -14.81 -16.97 -2.03
C LEU A 25 -14.94 -17.94 -0.86
N VAL A 26 -13.83 -18.42 -0.28
CA VAL A 26 -13.88 -19.26 0.93
C VAL A 26 -14.51 -18.56 2.13
N GLY A 27 -14.60 -17.22 2.13
CA GLY A 27 -15.28 -16.43 3.14
C GLY A 27 -16.81 -16.49 3.09
N GLY A 28 -17.39 -17.08 2.04
CA GLY A 28 -18.85 -17.24 1.89
C GLY A 28 -19.61 -15.92 2.00
N GLU A 29 -20.76 -15.94 2.67
CA GLU A 29 -21.65 -14.78 2.79
C GLU A 29 -21.11 -13.63 3.66
N ASP A 30 -20.04 -13.82 4.41
CA ASP A 30 -19.38 -12.76 5.17
C ASP A 30 -18.67 -11.76 4.27
N VAL A 31 -18.30 -12.17 3.06
CA VAL A 31 -17.54 -11.31 2.15
C VAL A 31 -18.39 -10.76 1.01
N GLU A 32 -17.99 -9.59 0.54
CA GLU A 32 -18.37 -9.00 -0.73
C GLU A 32 -17.11 -8.85 -1.58
N ILE A 33 -17.14 -9.31 -2.80
CA ILE A 33 -16.05 -9.18 -3.77
C ILE A 33 -16.49 -8.18 -4.84
N LEU A 34 -15.79 -7.07 -4.93
CA LEU A 34 -16.02 -6.07 -5.98
C LEU A 34 -14.94 -6.20 -7.05
N LEU A 35 -15.30 -6.79 -8.19
CA LEU A 35 -14.45 -6.86 -9.37
C LEU A 35 -14.59 -5.57 -10.14
N VAL A 36 -13.60 -4.67 -10.02
CA VAL A 36 -13.66 -3.37 -10.69
C VAL A 36 -12.80 -3.44 -11.95
N ASP A 37 -13.46 -3.72 -13.08
CA ASP A 37 -12.85 -3.71 -14.40
C ASP A 37 -12.64 -2.26 -14.86
N ASP A 38 -11.41 -1.84 -14.94
CA ASP A 38 -10.98 -0.49 -15.30
C ASP A 38 -10.80 -0.33 -16.82
N GLY A 39 -11.79 -0.79 -17.59
CA GLY A 39 -11.83 -0.65 -19.04
C GLY A 39 -10.85 -1.58 -19.75
N SER A 40 -10.84 -2.85 -19.40
CA SER A 40 -10.01 -3.88 -20.03
C SER A 40 -10.35 -4.09 -21.50
N THR A 41 -9.38 -4.54 -22.27
CA THR A 41 -9.50 -4.87 -23.70
C THR A 41 -9.41 -6.36 -24.00
N ASP A 42 -9.12 -7.16 -23.00
CA ASP A 42 -9.10 -8.62 -23.02
C ASP A 42 -10.42 -9.22 -22.47
N ASP A 43 -10.45 -10.48 -22.10
CA ASP A 43 -11.65 -11.15 -21.59
C ASP A 43 -11.95 -10.87 -20.09
N THR A 44 -11.23 -9.95 -19.44
CA THR A 44 -11.41 -9.59 -18.02
C THR A 44 -12.86 -9.26 -17.69
N ALA A 45 -13.53 -8.40 -18.49
CA ALA A 45 -14.92 -8.01 -18.28
C ALA A 45 -15.87 -9.22 -18.31
N LYS A 46 -15.72 -10.10 -19.31
CA LYS A 46 -16.56 -11.32 -19.45
C LYS A 46 -16.35 -12.29 -18.28
N ILE A 47 -15.11 -12.40 -17.79
CA ILE A 47 -14.80 -13.23 -16.61
C ILE A 47 -15.47 -12.65 -15.38
N ALA A 48 -15.41 -11.33 -15.19
CA ALA A 48 -16.06 -10.66 -14.06
C ALA A 48 -17.57 -10.90 -14.04
N ASP A 49 -18.26 -10.75 -15.21
CA ASP A 49 -19.67 -11.01 -15.36
C ASP A 49 -20.02 -12.46 -15.05
N ARG A 50 -19.28 -13.41 -15.60
CA ARG A 50 -19.45 -14.85 -15.33
C ARG A 50 -19.30 -15.17 -13.83
N LEU A 51 -18.31 -14.62 -13.16
CA LEU A 51 -18.10 -14.82 -11.73
C LEU A 51 -19.23 -14.23 -10.90
N GLN A 52 -19.80 -13.09 -11.29
CA GLN A 52 -20.99 -12.52 -10.68
C GLN A 52 -22.21 -13.41 -10.88
N GLU A 53 -22.43 -13.97 -12.08
CA GLU A 53 -23.54 -14.90 -12.34
C GLU A 53 -23.42 -16.19 -11.50
N GLN A 54 -22.20 -16.69 -11.30
CA GLN A 54 -21.94 -17.88 -10.48
C GLN A 54 -22.08 -17.62 -8.98
N HIS A 55 -21.82 -16.42 -8.51
CA HIS A 55 -21.82 -16.04 -7.09
C HIS A 55 -22.56 -14.72 -6.82
N PRO A 56 -23.86 -14.60 -7.18
CA PRO A 56 -24.57 -13.32 -7.25
C PRO A 56 -24.75 -12.60 -5.91
N THR A 57 -24.63 -13.32 -4.78
CA THR A 57 -24.71 -12.75 -3.42
C THR A 57 -23.37 -12.30 -2.87
N ILE A 58 -22.27 -12.71 -3.50
CA ILE A 58 -20.89 -12.47 -3.02
C ILE A 58 -20.11 -11.59 -3.99
N VAL A 59 -20.19 -11.85 -5.29
CA VAL A 59 -19.41 -11.17 -6.33
C VAL A 59 -20.26 -10.13 -7.03
N LYS A 60 -19.67 -8.96 -7.27
CA LYS A 60 -20.26 -7.87 -8.05
C LYS A 60 -19.24 -7.35 -9.06
N ALA A 61 -19.57 -7.45 -10.33
CA ALA A 61 -18.80 -6.85 -11.42
C ALA A 61 -19.17 -5.36 -11.58
N ILE A 62 -18.16 -4.53 -11.74
CA ILE A 62 -18.31 -3.09 -11.95
C ILE A 62 -17.38 -2.70 -13.10
N HIS A 63 -17.96 -2.23 -14.20
CA HIS A 63 -17.21 -1.78 -15.37
C HIS A 63 -17.13 -0.27 -15.41
N GLN A 64 -15.93 0.26 -15.63
CA GLN A 64 -15.71 1.70 -15.72
C GLN A 64 -14.77 2.04 -16.88
N LYS A 65 -14.80 3.30 -17.31
CA LYS A 65 -13.78 3.83 -18.21
C LYS A 65 -12.45 3.85 -17.49
N ASN A 66 -11.37 3.43 -18.16
CA ASN A 66 -10.05 3.39 -17.58
C ASN A 66 -9.67 4.71 -16.88
N GLY A 67 -9.38 4.61 -15.61
CA GLY A 67 -8.95 5.69 -14.72
C GLY A 67 -7.66 5.35 -13.97
N GLY A 68 -7.14 4.13 -14.15
CA GLY A 68 -5.98 3.57 -13.47
C GLY A 68 -6.33 2.95 -12.11
N HIS A 69 -5.41 2.19 -11.55
CA HIS A 69 -5.55 1.41 -10.33
C HIS A 69 -6.22 2.20 -9.18
N GLY A 70 -5.76 3.44 -8.90
CA GLY A 70 -6.34 4.26 -7.85
C GLY A 70 -7.83 4.58 -8.07
N CYS A 71 -8.24 4.80 -9.34
CA CYS A 71 -9.64 5.02 -9.67
C CYS A 71 -10.49 3.79 -9.39
N ALA A 72 -10.01 2.59 -9.73
CA ALA A 72 -10.71 1.34 -9.45
C ALA A 72 -10.82 1.08 -7.94
N VAL A 73 -9.78 1.39 -7.15
CA VAL A 73 -9.84 1.31 -5.68
C VAL A 73 -10.87 2.30 -5.11
N ASN A 74 -10.92 3.54 -5.62
CA ASN A 74 -11.91 4.54 -5.19
C ASN A 74 -13.35 4.06 -5.48
N THR A 75 -13.58 3.52 -6.68
CA THR A 75 -14.88 2.94 -7.05
C THR A 75 -15.25 1.78 -6.14
N GLY A 76 -14.29 0.88 -5.85
CA GLY A 76 -14.48 -0.19 -4.89
C GLY A 76 -14.88 0.34 -3.51
N LEU A 77 -14.20 1.38 -3.00
CA LEU A 77 -14.52 1.98 -1.69
C LEU A 77 -15.90 2.68 -1.69
N GLU A 78 -16.25 3.35 -2.77
CA GLU A 78 -17.58 3.97 -2.92
C GLU A 78 -18.70 2.93 -2.84
N LYS A 79 -18.54 1.79 -3.54
CA LYS A 79 -19.56 0.74 -3.65
C LYS A 79 -19.52 -0.28 -2.51
N ALA A 80 -18.49 -0.26 -1.66
CA ALA A 80 -18.32 -1.21 -0.57
C ALA A 80 -19.51 -1.20 0.41
N SER A 81 -20.05 -2.39 0.73
CA SER A 81 -21.10 -2.59 1.72
C SER A 81 -20.58 -3.20 3.04
N GLY A 82 -19.35 -3.72 3.04
CA GLY A 82 -18.73 -4.36 4.18
C GLY A 82 -18.32 -3.36 5.28
N ILE A 83 -18.36 -3.85 6.52
CA ILE A 83 -17.89 -3.09 7.69
C ILE A 83 -16.41 -2.78 7.54
N TYR A 84 -15.65 -3.74 6.99
CA TYR A 84 -14.24 -3.62 6.71
C TYR A 84 -13.98 -3.61 5.20
N TYR A 85 -12.86 -3.02 4.81
CA TYR A 85 -12.43 -2.87 3.42
C TYR A 85 -10.98 -3.32 3.23
N LYS A 86 -10.74 -4.12 2.20
CA LYS A 86 -9.44 -4.61 1.78
C LYS A 86 -9.29 -4.48 0.27
N VAL A 87 -8.12 -4.08 -0.19
CA VAL A 87 -7.72 -4.18 -1.60
C VAL A 87 -6.93 -5.47 -1.80
N LEU A 88 -7.24 -6.19 -2.87
CA LEU A 88 -6.48 -7.33 -3.36
C LEU A 88 -6.18 -7.08 -4.84
N ASP A 89 -4.91 -6.97 -5.19
CA ASP A 89 -4.51 -6.81 -6.59
C ASP A 89 -4.86 -8.09 -7.38
N SER A 90 -5.27 -7.95 -8.63
CA SER A 90 -5.85 -9.05 -9.42
C SER A 90 -4.87 -10.19 -9.75
N ASP A 91 -3.56 -9.93 -9.60
CA ASP A 91 -2.49 -10.91 -9.79
C ASP A 91 -1.96 -11.51 -8.47
N ASP A 92 -2.56 -11.12 -7.33
CA ASP A 92 -2.24 -11.57 -5.99
C ASP A 92 -3.34 -12.48 -5.42
N TRP A 93 -3.11 -13.08 -4.25
CA TRP A 93 -4.09 -13.95 -3.61
C TRP A 93 -3.97 -13.95 -2.09
N PHE A 94 -4.98 -14.51 -1.40
CA PHE A 94 -4.91 -14.76 0.03
C PHE A 94 -4.55 -16.22 0.32
N ASP A 95 -3.80 -16.43 1.40
CA ASP A 95 -3.74 -17.75 2.02
C ASP A 95 -5.11 -18.08 2.63
N ARG A 96 -5.74 -19.13 2.12
CA ARG A 96 -7.14 -19.49 2.47
C ARG A 96 -7.33 -19.72 3.97
N ALA A 97 -6.38 -20.44 4.60
CA ALA A 97 -6.46 -20.76 6.03
C ALA A 97 -6.24 -19.51 6.90
N ALA A 98 -5.27 -18.65 6.53
CA ALA A 98 -5.05 -17.37 7.20
C ALA A 98 -6.27 -16.44 7.03
N PHE A 99 -6.88 -16.41 5.84
CA PHE A 99 -8.05 -15.58 5.57
C PHE A 99 -9.26 -15.97 6.43
N LEU A 100 -9.56 -17.26 6.55
CA LEU A 100 -10.64 -17.74 7.42
C LEU A 100 -10.42 -17.34 8.89
N LYS A 101 -9.18 -17.42 9.40
CA LYS A 101 -8.84 -16.96 10.75
C LYS A 101 -9.06 -15.45 10.92
N VAL A 102 -8.69 -14.66 9.90
CA VAL A 102 -8.91 -13.21 9.91
C VAL A 102 -10.40 -12.88 9.95
N LEU A 103 -11.20 -13.54 9.12
CA LEU A 103 -12.67 -13.33 9.11
C LEU A 103 -13.28 -13.70 10.47
N ASP A 104 -12.84 -14.78 11.10
CA ASP A 104 -13.33 -15.19 12.42
C ASP A 104 -13.07 -14.10 13.47
N VAL A 105 -11.87 -13.54 13.54
CA VAL A 105 -11.54 -12.43 14.45
C VAL A 105 -12.35 -11.17 14.14
N LEU A 106 -12.50 -10.81 12.85
CA LEU A 106 -13.29 -9.64 12.45
C LEU A 106 -14.76 -9.80 12.84
N ARG A 107 -15.32 -11.02 12.71
CA ARG A 107 -16.70 -11.33 13.10
C ARG A 107 -16.89 -11.15 14.62
N HIS A 108 -16.01 -11.69 15.44
CA HIS A 108 -16.03 -11.50 16.89
C HIS A 108 -15.99 -10.02 17.29
N PHE A 109 -15.15 -9.21 16.59
CA PHE A 109 -15.13 -7.76 16.86
C PHE A 109 -16.45 -7.07 16.57
N VAL A 110 -17.17 -7.50 15.53
CA VAL A 110 -18.46 -6.92 15.17
C VAL A 110 -19.56 -7.35 16.15
N GLU A 111 -19.60 -8.64 16.49
CA GLU A 111 -20.54 -9.22 17.47
C GLU A 111 -20.39 -8.59 18.86
N ASP A 112 -19.16 -8.36 19.30
CA ASP A 112 -18.86 -7.73 20.58
C ASP A 112 -19.02 -6.20 20.59
N GLY A 113 -19.33 -5.57 19.43
CA GLY A 113 -19.38 -4.12 19.30
C GLY A 113 -18.03 -3.41 19.51
N ARG A 114 -16.91 -4.13 19.47
CA ARG A 114 -15.55 -3.64 19.74
C ARG A 114 -14.66 -3.50 18.52
N GLY A 115 -15.24 -3.33 17.34
CA GLY A 115 -14.50 -3.29 16.09
C GLY A 115 -13.31 -2.31 16.09
N VAL A 116 -12.21 -2.72 15.47
CA VAL A 116 -10.98 -1.91 15.34
C VAL A 116 -11.03 -1.04 14.08
N ASP A 117 -10.25 0.04 14.06
CA ASP A 117 -10.14 0.94 12.91
C ASP A 117 -9.24 0.37 11.81
N MET A 118 -8.18 -0.35 12.21
CA MET A 118 -7.25 -0.99 11.29
C MET A 118 -6.81 -2.36 11.82
N PHE A 119 -7.06 -3.40 11.05
CA PHE A 119 -6.53 -4.73 11.26
C PHE A 119 -5.28 -4.92 10.39
N ILE A 120 -4.24 -5.55 10.94
CA ILE A 120 -2.95 -5.75 10.29
C ILE A 120 -2.63 -7.25 10.26
N ALA A 121 -2.23 -7.74 9.09
CA ALA A 121 -1.68 -9.08 8.92
C ALA A 121 -0.35 -9.01 8.13
N ASN A 122 0.38 -10.10 8.07
CA ASN A 122 1.60 -10.18 7.27
C ASN A 122 1.28 -10.28 5.78
N TYR A 123 2.28 -9.98 4.97
CA TYR A 123 2.28 -10.30 3.55
C TYR A 123 3.57 -11.02 3.16
N VAL A 124 3.49 -11.78 2.08
CA VAL A 124 4.58 -12.64 1.61
C VAL A 124 4.88 -12.30 0.18
N TYR A 125 6.11 -11.94 -0.12
CA TYR A 125 6.61 -11.89 -1.48
C TYR A 125 6.74 -13.30 -2.03
N GLU A 126 6.03 -13.60 -3.09
CA GLU A 126 6.07 -14.88 -3.80
C GLU A 126 6.83 -14.74 -5.11
N LYS A 127 7.92 -15.51 -5.25
CA LYS A 127 8.68 -15.66 -6.51
C LYS A 127 8.61 -17.10 -6.99
N PRO A 128 7.51 -17.51 -7.65
CA PRO A 128 7.30 -18.90 -8.04
C PRO A 128 8.41 -19.44 -8.96
N SER A 129 8.90 -18.59 -9.88
CA SER A 129 10.01 -18.94 -10.79
C SER A 129 11.30 -19.38 -10.06
N LEU A 130 11.53 -18.85 -8.86
CA LEU A 130 12.70 -19.15 -8.03
C LEU A 130 12.39 -20.07 -6.85
N ARG A 131 11.12 -20.51 -6.70
CA ARG A 131 10.62 -21.23 -5.51
C ARG A 131 11.02 -20.57 -4.20
N LYS A 132 11.03 -19.21 -4.18
CA LYS A 132 11.39 -18.42 -3.01
C LYS A 132 10.21 -17.58 -2.56
N HIS A 133 10.06 -17.51 -1.24
CA HIS A 133 9.11 -16.61 -0.59
C HIS A 133 9.80 -15.86 0.53
N LYS A 134 9.33 -14.65 0.83
CA LYS A 134 9.83 -13.82 1.93
C LYS A 134 8.66 -13.15 2.63
N ALA A 135 8.35 -13.62 3.83
CA ALA A 135 7.33 -13.00 4.66
C ALA A 135 7.84 -11.69 5.28
N ILE A 136 6.99 -10.67 5.24
CA ILE A 136 7.19 -9.42 5.98
C ILE A 136 6.21 -9.45 7.16
N ARG A 137 6.78 -9.56 8.35
CA ARG A 137 6.08 -9.69 9.61
C ARG A 137 6.34 -8.47 10.49
N TYR A 138 5.40 -8.18 11.37
CA TYR A 138 5.47 -7.05 12.29
C TYR A 138 5.65 -7.49 13.76
N ASP A 139 6.10 -8.74 13.93
CA ASP A 139 6.52 -9.27 15.23
C ASP A 139 7.55 -8.35 15.88
N GLY A 140 7.39 -8.10 17.16
CA GLY A 140 8.24 -7.15 17.88
C GLY A 140 8.00 -5.66 17.59
N VAL A 141 7.07 -5.32 16.67
CA VAL A 141 6.61 -3.94 16.40
C VAL A 141 5.24 -3.70 16.99
N PHE A 142 4.28 -4.56 16.65
CA PHE A 142 2.92 -4.50 17.16
C PHE A 142 2.69 -5.54 18.27
N PRO A 143 1.84 -5.22 19.26
CA PRO A 143 1.29 -6.23 20.12
C PRO A 143 0.45 -7.23 19.33
N GLU A 144 0.69 -8.53 19.55
CA GLU A 144 -0.02 -9.61 18.85
C GLU A 144 -1.34 -9.97 19.57
N GLU A 145 -2.37 -10.28 18.80
CA GLU A 145 -3.67 -10.83 19.22
C GLU A 145 -4.38 -10.02 20.33
N LYS A 146 -4.20 -8.72 20.32
CA LYS A 146 -4.92 -7.78 21.20
C LYS A 146 -5.13 -6.44 20.54
N VAL A 147 -6.18 -5.73 20.98
CA VAL A 147 -6.42 -4.36 20.56
C VAL A 147 -5.36 -3.45 21.17
N PHE A 148 -4.79 -2.59 20.36
CA PHE A 148 -3.75 -1.63 20.75
C PHE A 148 -3.92 -0.28 20.06
N THR A 149 -3.16 0.71 20.49
CA THR A 149 -3.12 2.06 19.96
C THR A 149 -1.71 2.40 19.49
N TRP A 150 -1.52 3.55 18.87
CA TRP A 150 -0.19 4.03 18.50
C TRP A 150 0.78 4.13 19.69
N ASN A 151 0.27 4.28 20.93
CA ASN A 151 1.12 4.32 22.13
C ASN A 151 1.79 2.97 22.45
N ASP A 152 1.25 1.89 21.93
CA ASP A 152 1.76 0.54 22.16
C ASP A 152 2.76 0.08 21.10
N VAL A 153 2.80 0.81 19.95
CA VAL A 153 3.67 0.49 18.82
C VAL A 153 5.14 0.67 19.18
N LYS A 154 5.97 -0.32 18.83
CA LYS A 154 7.43 -0.27 19.01
C LYS A 154 8.11 0.26 17.73
N ARG A 155 9.45 0.27 17.75
CA ARG A 155 10.23 0.80 16.64
C ARG A 155 10.22 -0.13 15.43
N PHE A 156 9.84 0.37 14.27
CA PHE A 156 9.95 -0.34 13.01
C PHE A 156 11.42 -0.48 12.57
N LYS A 157 11.80 -1.64 12.09
CA LYS A 157 13.05 -1.84 11.35
C LYS A 157 12.99 -1.07 10.02
N ILE A 158 14.13 -0.86 9.37
CA ILE A 158 14.19 -0.13 8.08
C ILE A 158 13.34 -0.82 7.00
N SER A 159 13.36 -2.15 6.97
CA SER A 159 12.61 -2.99 6.02
C SER A 159 11.14 -3.19 6.36
N GLN A 160 10.68 -2.74 7.52
CA GLN A 160 9.29 -2.89 7.96
C GLN A 160 8.53 -1.59 7.70
N ASN A 161 7.62 -1.62 6.75
CA ASN A 161 6.65 -0.56 6.50
C ASN A 161 5.26 -1.19 6.40
N ILE A 162 4.25 -0.47 6.86
CA ILE A 162 2.86 -0.86 6.63
C ILE A 162 2.57 -0.60 5.16
N LEU A 163 2.17 -1.63 4.43
CA LEU A 163 1.77 -1.53 3.02
C LEU A 163 0.28 -1.85 2.87
N MET A 164 -0.31 -1.49 1.73
CA MET A 164 -1.70 -1.80 1.37
C MET A 164 -1.99 -3.31 1.52
N HIS A 165 -1.01 -4.15 1.18
CA HIS A 165 -1.08 -5.61 1.30
C HIS A 165 -1.34 -6.08 2.75
N SER A 166 -0.85 -5.34 3.76
CA SER A 166 -0.94 -5.75 5.18
C SER A 166 -2.16 -5.22 5.92
N VAL A 167 -2.90 -4.24 5.38
CA VAL A 167 -3.97 -3.56 6.12
C VAL A 167 -5.37 -3.96 5.66
N ILE A 168 -6.28 -4.04 6.62
CA ILE A 168 -7.73 -4.08 6.44
C ILE A 168 -8.28 -2.92 7.27
N TYR A 169 -8.91 -1.95 6.64
CA TYR A 169 -9.46 -0.80 7.33
C TYR A 169 -10.95 -0.99 7.63
N ARG A 170 -11.44 -0.39 8.70
CA ARG A 170 -12.88 -0.13 8.83
C ARG A 170 -13.29 0.80 7.69
N THR A 171 -14.26 0.41 6.87
CA THR A 171 -14.71 1.15 5.68
C THR A 171 -15.02 2.61 6.01
N LYS A 172 -15.67 2.84 7.16
CA LYS A 172 -16.01 4.18 7.64
C LYS A 172 -14.77 5.07 7.82
N ILE A 173 -13.64 4.56 8.29
CA ILE A 173 -12.40 5.34 8.48
C ILE A 173 -11.89 5.88 7.15
N LEU A 174 -11.91 5.07 6.09
CA LEU A 174 -11.46 5.48 4.76
C LEU A 174 -12.38 6.57 4.17
N ARG A 175 -13.68 6.43 4.39
CA ARG A 175 -14.69 7.42 3.92
C ARG A 175 -14.60 8.73 4.71
N ASP A 176 -14.56 8.64 6.04
CA ASP A 176 -14.54 9.81 6.93
C ASP A 176 -13.26 10.66 6.77
N CYS A 177 -12.12 10.03 6.46
CA CYS A 177 -10.88 10.76 6.19
C CYS A 177 -10.80 11.34 4.77
N GLY A 178 -11.83 11.12 3.94
CA GLY A 178 -11.87 11.63 2.57
C GLY A 178 -10.80 11.01 1.68
N LEU A 179 -10.50 9.70 1.86
CA LEU A 179 -9.50 9.04 1.02
C LEU A 179 -9.91 9.08 -0.44
N GLU A 180 -9.09 9.71 -1.26
CA GLU A 180 -9.22 9.74 -2.71
C GLU A 180 -7.84 9.51 -3.34
N LEU A 181 -7.76 8.51 -4.21
CA LEU A 181 -6.53 8.16 -4.93
C LEU A 181 -6.54 8.82 -6.31
N PRO A 182 -5.41 9.41 -6.77
CA PRO A 182 -5.36 10.09 -8.05
C PRO A 182 -5.49 9.13 -9.23
N LYS A 183 -6.22 9.56 -10.27
CA LYS A 183 -6.39 8.81 -11.53
C LYS A 183 -5.06 8.71 -12.28
N HIS A 184 -4.91 7.63 -13.08
CA HIS A 184 -3.76 7.37 -13.95
C HIS A 184 -2.40 7.58 -13.26
N THR A 185 -2.30 7.14 -12.01
CA THR A 185 -1.11 7.33 -11.19
C THR A 185 -0.73 6.02 -10.53
N PHE A 186 0.53 5.60 -10.68
CA PHE A 186 1.09 4.45 -9.96
C PHE A 186 1.53 4.83 -8.54
N TYR A 187 1.83 3.84 -7.71
CA TYR A 187 2.32 4.03 -6.31
C TYR A 187 1.30 4.68 -5.36
N VAL A 188 0.03 4.67 -5.74
CA VAL A 188 -1.08 5.21 -4.93
C VAL A 188 -1.38 4.37 -3.68
N ASP A 189 -0.89 3.14 -3.62
CA ASP A 189 -0.86 2.26 -2.46
C ASP A 189 -0.25 2.95 -1.23
N ASN A 190 0.76 3.81 -1.45
CA ASN A 190 1.36 4.64 -0.39
C ASN A 190 0.37 5.67 0.16
N ILE A 191 -0.44 6.30 -0.68
CA ILE A 191 -1.49 7.23 -0.26
C ILE A 191 -2.59 6.47 0.50
N PHE A 192 -3.01 5.30 -0.01
CA PHE A 192 -4.00 4.42 0.61
C PHE A 192 -3.66 4.07 2.07
N VAL A 193 -2.37 3.84 2.34
CA VAL A 193 -1.91 3.56 3.71
C VAL A 193 -1.73 4.84 4.51
N TYR A 194 -1.05 5.85 3.95
CA TYR A 194 -0.56 7.01 4.69
C TYR A 194 -1.68 7.96 5.12
N ASN A 195 -2.63 8.25 4.22
CA ASN A 195 -3.64 9.27 4.47
C ASN A 195 -4.60 8.93 5.62
N PRO A 196 -5.06 7.67 5.80
CA PRO A 196 -5.97 7.35 6.90
C PRO A 196 -5.32 7.27 8.28
N LEU A 197 -3.97 7.17 8.39
CA LEU A 197 -3.28 6.92 9.65
C LEU A 197 -3.66 7.85 10.81
N PRO A 198 -3.82 9.18 10.62
CA PRO A 198 -4.24 10.07 11.70
C PRO A 198 -5.66 9.79 12.24
N SER A 199 -6.52 9.16 11.44
CA SER A 199 -7.88 8.78 11.83
C SER A 199 -7.95 7.44 12.55
N VAL A 200 -6.89 6.62 12.50
CA VAL A 200 -6.79 5.30 13.14
C VAL A 200 -6.49 5.47 14.62
N LYS A 201 -7.42 5.07 15.48
CA LYS A 201 -7.30 5.10 16.94
C LYS A 201 -6.98 3.73 17.51
N THR A 202 -7.65 2.69 17.01
CA THR A 202 -7.53 1.31 17.48
C THR A 202 -7.05 0.39 16.37
N MET A 203 -6.15 -0.51 16.74
CA MET A 203 -5.51 -1.45 15.81
C MET A 203 -5.51 -2.85 16.40
N TYR A 204 -5.42 -3.84 15.54
CA TYR A 204 -5.19 -5.22 15.91
C TYR A 204 -4.19 -5.84 14.94
N TYR A 205 -3.23 -6.59 15.44
CA TYR A 205 -2.26 -7.31 14.64
C TYR A 205 -2.38 -8.81 14.87
N MET A 206 -2.57 -9.54 13.78
CA MET A 206 -2.55 -10.98 13.75
C MET A 206 -1.33 -11.46 12.97
N ASN A 207 -0.47 -12.26 13.62
CA ASN A 207 0.77 -12.75 13.00
C ASN A 207 0.48 -13.96 12.07
N VAL A 208 -0.26 -13.71 11.00
CA VAL A 208 -0.56 -14.69 9.95
C VAL A 208 -0.16 -14.15 8.59
N ASP A 209 0.37 -15.03 7.75
CA ASP A 209 0.89 -14.72 6.41
C ASP A 209 -0.29 -14.71 5.41
N LEU A 210 -1.14 -13.66 5.50
CA LEU A 210 -2.42 -13.55 4.78
C LEU A 210 -2.26 -13.30 3.29
N TYR A 211 -1.56 -12.20 2.95
CA TYR A 211 -1.51 -11.68 1.58
C TYR A 211 -0.30 -12.26 0.84
N ARG A 212 -0.53 -12.88 -0.31
CA ARG A 212 0.49 -13.45 -1.19
C ARG A 212 0.71 -12.52 -2.36
N TYR A 213 1.82 -11.79 -2.32
CA TYR A 213 2.20 -10.80 -3.31
C TYR A 213 3.08 -11.45 -4.38
N PHE A 214 2.52 -11.63 -5.58
CA PHE A 214 3.23 -12.19 -6.71
C PHE A 214 4.26 -11.20 -7.27
N ILE A 215 5.53 -11.60 -7.31
CA ILE A 215 6.60 -10.80 -7.89
C ILE A 215 7.44 -11.65 -8.86
N GLY A 216 7.95 -11.01 -9.91
CA GLY A 216 8.87 -11.65 -10.86
C GLY A 216 8.47 -11.52 -12.32
N ARG A 217 7.44 -10.75 -12.66
CA ARG A 217 7.18 -10.35 -14.04
C ARG A 217 7.96 -9.07 -14.38
N ASP A 218 8.42 -8.97 -15.62
CA ASP A 218 9.22 -7.82 -16.08
C ASP A 218 8.42 -6.52 -16.19
N ASP A 219 7.10 -6.62 -16.34
CA ASP A 219 6.17 -5.49 -16.51
C ASP A 219 5.65 -4.91 -15.19
N GLN A 220 5.97 -5.54 -14.05
CA GLN A 220 5.48 -5.10 -12.74
C GLN A 220 5.96 -3.70 -12.36
N SER A 221 5.09 -2.97 -11.69
CA SER A 221 5.32 -1.59 -11.26
C SER A 221 6.52 -1.42 -10.32
N VAL A 222 6.91 -2.49 -9.61
CA VAL A 222 8.07 -2.52 -8.69
C VAL A 222 9.41 -2.78 -9.39
N ASN A 223 9.40 -3.10 -10.69
CA ASN A 223 10.65 -3.23 -11.45
C ASN A 223 11.37 -1.87 -11.53
N GLU A 224 12.65 -1.84 -11.22
CA GLU A 224 13.43 -0.60 -11.15
C GLU A 224 13.41 0.22 -12.44
N LYS A 225 13.52 -0.43 -13.62
CA LYS A 225 13.46 0.27 -14.92
C LYS A 225 12.10 0.90 -15.14
N VAL A 226 11.02 0.19 -14.75
CA VAL A 226 9.65 0.69 -14.81
C VAL A 226 9.48 1.87 -13.86
N MET A 227 10.00 1.78 -12.64
CA MET A 227 9.96 2.87 -11.65
C MET A 227 10.70 4.12 -12.12
N MET A 228 11.87 3.97 -12.74
CA MET A 228 12.62 5.09 -13.31
C MET A 228 11.85 5.76 -14.46
N GLY A 229 11.23 4.97 -15.33
CA GLY A 229 10.37 5.50 -16.42
C GLY A 229 9.10 6.21 -15.95
N ARG A 230 8.68 5.97 -14.69
CA ARG A 230 7.47 6.55 -14.08
C ARG A 230 7.81 7.52 -12.93
N ILE A 231 9.03 8.06 -12.91
CA ILE A 231 9.51 8.90 -11.81
C ILE A 231 8.62 10.10 -11.53
N ASP A 232 8.02 10.72 -12.54
CA ASP A 232 7.14 11.87 -12.37
C ASP A 232 5.86 11.50 -11.58
N GLN A 233 5.38 10.27 -11.71
CA GLN A 233 4.24 9.78 -10.91
C GLN A 233 4.66 9.53 -9.45
N GLN A 234 5.86 8.98 -9.22
CA GLN A 234 6.43 8.84 -7.89
C GLN A 234 6.58 10.21 -7.20
N LEU A 235 7.04 11.24 -7.94
CA LEU A 235 7.14 12.61 -7.44
C LEU A 235 5.76 13.19 -7.12
N LYS A 236 4.77 12.97 -7.99
CA LYS A 236 3.38 13.38 -7.76
C LYS A 236 2.83 12.78 -6.47
N VAL A 237 2.96 11.46 -6.28
CA VAL A 237 2.52 10.76 -5.06
C VAL A 237 3.24 11.31 -3.83
N THR A 238 4.56 11.52 -3.91
CA THR A 238 5.34 12.06 -2.79
C THR A 238 4.88 13.46 -2.41
N LYS A 239 4.56 14.34 -3.39
CA LYS A 239 4.01 15.68 -3.14
C LYS A 239 2.63 15.60 -2.51
N LEU A 240 1.74 14.73 -3.00
CA LEU A 240 0.42 14.51 -2.39
C LEU A 240 0.53 14.05 -0.93
N MET A 241 1.50 13.21 -0.59
CA MET A 241 1.74 12.80 0.80
C MET A 241 2.30 13.94 1.66
N ILE A 242 3.10 14.86 1.09
CA ILE A 242 3.57 16.08 1.78
C ILE A 242 2.37 16.99 2.13
N ASP A 243 1.42 17.11 1.19
CA ASP A 243 0.28 18.02 1.32
C ASP A 243 -0.83 17.43 2.22
N ALA A 244 -0.92 16.11 2.32
CA ALA A 244 -2.00 15.43 3.03
C ALA A 244 -2.07 15.78 4.53
N HIS A 245 -0.92 15.96 5.19
CA HIS A 245 -0.89 16.19 6.64
C HIS A 245 0.24 17.12 7.08
N ASP A 246 -0.11 18.08 7.95
CA ASP A 246 0.90 18.78 8.74
C ASP A 246 1.34 17.89 9.92
N LEU A 247 2.46 17.19 9.73
CA LEU A 247 2.99 16.27 10.73
C LEU A 247 3.35 16.94 12.06
N THR A 248 3.55 18.25 12.07
CA THR A 248 3.83 19.00 13.31
C THR A 248 2.62 19.08 14.23
N LYS A 249 1.41 18.94 13.66
CA LYS A 249 0.13 18.99 14.40
C LYS A 249 -0.29 17.61 14.93
N ILE A 250 0.35 16.52 14.51
CA ILE A 250 0.04 15.17 14.99
C ILE A 250 0.50 15.04 16.43
N LYS A 251 -0.46 14.95 17.37
CA LYS A 251 -0.19 14.92 18.82
C LYS A 251 0.51 13.64 19.26
N ASN A 252 0.08 12.48 18.75
CA ASN A 252 0.70 11.20 19.10
C ASN A 252 2.11 11.12 18.52
N LYS A 253 3.11 11.07 19.41
CA LYS A 253 4.52 11.09 19.01
C LYS A 253 4.90 9.88 18.15
N LYS A 254 4.42 8.67 18.50
CA LYS A 254 4.80 7.44 17.79
C LYS A 254 4.19 7.40 16.39
N LEU A 255 2.93 7.82 16.23
CA LEU A 255 2.31 8.00 14.93
C LEU A 255 3.09 9.03 14.08
N ARG A 256 3.37 10.21 14.66
CA ARG A 256 4.15 11.23 13.98
C ARG A 256 5.51 10.75 13.53
N ASP A 257 6.24 10.07 14.41
CA ASP A 257 7.57 9.53 14.11
C ASP A 257 7.49 8.48 12.98
N TYR A 258 6.44 7.64 12.96
CA TYR A 258 6.19 6.70 11.88
C TYR A 258 5.87 7.40 10.56
N MET A 259 5.00 8.38 10.56
CA MET A 259 4.64 9.13 9.35
C MET A 259 5.83 9.93 8.80
N VAL A 260 6.67 10.52 9.67
CA VAL A 260 7.94 11.14 9.26
C VAL A 260 8.87 10.11 8.62
N LYS A 261 8.99 8.91 9.21
CA LYS A 261 9.78 7.82 8.63
C LYS A 261 9.27 7.44 7.25
N TYR A 262 7.94 7.30 7.08
CA TYR A 262 7.32 6.92 5.82
C TYR A 262 7.56 7.99 4.75
N LEU A 263 7.28 9.25 5.06
CA LEU A 263 7.55 10.35 4.14
C LEU A 263 9.05 10.44 3.77
N THR A 264 9.94 10.20 4.74
CA THR A 264 11.40 10.13 4.50
C THR A 264 11.74 9.03 3.51
N MET A 265 11.12 7.86 3.62
CA MET A 265 11.31 6.76 2.67
C MET A 265 10.91 7.20 1.25
N MET A 266 9.73 7.82 1.08
CA MET A 266 9.25 8.30 -0.22
C MET A 266 10.19 9.35 -0.82
N MET A 267 10.63 10.33 -0.02
CA MET A 267 11.63 11.34 -0.42
C MET A 267 12.96 10.71 -0.83
N THR A 268 13.40 9.68 -0.10
CA THR A 268 14.65 8.96 -0.36
C THR A 268 14.57 8.18 -1.66
N VAL A 269 13.53 7.36 -1.85
CA VAL A 269 13.34 6.56 -3.08
C VAL A 269 13.30 7.48 -4.31
N SER A 270 12.49 8.54 -4.26
CA SER A 270 12.42 9.55 -5.33
C SER A 270 13.79 10.16 -5.63
N SER A 271 14.54 10.54 -4.59
CA SER A 271 15.86 11.17 -4.75
C SER A 271 16.89 10.20 -5.33
N VAL A 272 16.90 8.93 -4.89
CA VAL A 272 17.83 7.92 -5.37
C VAL A 272 17.65 7.66 -6.87
N PHE A 273 16.40 7.51 -7.34
CA PHE A 273 16.15 7.27 -8.76
C PHE A 273 16.57 8.46 -9.63
N LEU A 274 16.28 9.69 -9.18
CA LEU A 274 16.72 10.91 -9.87
C LEU A 274 18.23 11.06 -9.89
N ILE A 275 18.92 10.69 -8.80
CA ILE A 275 20.39 10.69 -8.75
C ILE A 275 20.97 9.60 -9.65
N LYS A 276 20.33 8.43 -9.73
CA LYS A 276 20.77 7.29 -10.54
C LYS A 276 20.63 7.57 -12.02
N GLU A 277 19.54 8.21 -12.42
CA GLU A 277 19.34 8.69 -13.80
C GLU A 277 20.40 9.75 -14.16
N GLY A 278 20.57 10.77 -13.32
CA GLY A 278 21.75 11.65 -13.30
C GLY A 278 21.78 12.79 -14.31
N SER A 279 20.75 12.96 -15.15
CA SER A 279 20.61 14.14 -16.04
C SER A 279 20.47 15.44 -15.25
N GLU A 280 20.71 16.57 -15.89
CA GLU A 280 20.48 17.88 -15.26
C GLU A 280 19.02 18.07 -14.90
N GLU A 281 18.10 17.61 -15.75
CA GLU A 281 16.67 17.65 -15.49
C GLU A 281 16.27 16.85 -14.25
N SER A 282 16.73 15.60 -14.12
CA SER A 282 16.45 14.77 -12.95
C SER A 282 17.04 15.33 -11.67
N LEU A 283 18.25 15.91 -11.75
CA LEU A 283 18.83 16.55 -10.59
C LEU A 283 18.06 17.83 -10.18
N ALA A 284 17.57 18.60 -11.13
CA ALA A 284 16.68 19.74 -10.86
C ALA A 284 15.36 19.28 -10.23
N LYS A 285 14.70 18.24 -10.76
CA LYS A 285 13.48 17.64 -10.17
C LYS A 285 13.71 17.21 -8.70
N ARG A 286 14.89 16.66 -8.38
CA ARG A 286 15.24 16.32 -7.00
C ARG A 286 15.31 17.56 -6.11
N GLU A 287 16.01 18.62 -6.56
CA GLU A 287 16.11 19.89 -5.80
C GLU A 287 14.73 20.51 -5.60
N ASP A 288 13.90 20.50 -6.63
CA ASP A 288 12.52 20.98 -6.58
C ASP A 288 11.66 20.21 -5.56
N LEU A 289 11.79 18.89 -5.48
CA LEU A 289 11.05 18.08 -4.50
C LEU A 289 11.41 18.47 -3.06
N TRP A 290 12.69 18.67 -2.75
CA TRP A 290 13.14 19.08 -1.43
C TRP A 290 12.77 20.54 -1.13
N ALA A 291 12.84 21.42 -2.14
CA ALA A 291 12.37 22.81 -2.03
C ALA A 291 10.87 22.87 -1.80
N TYR A 292 10.09 22.02 -2.47
CA TYR A 292 8.65 21.88 -2.27
C TYR A 292 8.32 21.55 -0.81
N LEU A 293 8.89 20.48 -0.26
CA LEU A 293 8.69 20.12 1.16
C LEU A 293 9.04 21.29 2.10
N LYS A 294 10.13 22.01 1.83
CA LYS A 294 10.58 23.15 2.64
C LYS A 294 9.62 24.34 2.53
N ALA A 295 9.07 24.59 1.34
CA ALA A 295 8.10 25.66 1.10
C ALA A 295 6.77 25.36 1.78
N GLN A 296 6.28 24.13 1.68
CA GLN A 296 5.03 23.69 2.33
C GLN A 296 5.13 23.79 3.86
N ASN A 297 6.18 23.24 4.45
CA ASN A 297 6.37 23.31 5.90
C ASN A 297 7.85 23.17 6.30
N LYS A 298 8.46 24.27 6.76
CA LYS A 298 9.86 24.30 7.21
C LYS A 298 10.13 23.36 8.40
N ALA A 299 9.16 23.14 9.28
CA ALA A 299 9.32 22.25 10.43
C ALA A 299 9.28 20.79 10.00
N MET A 300 8.35 20.40 9.13
CA MET A 300 8.34 19.06 8.50
C MET A 300 9.64 18.79 7.74
N TYR A 301 10.11 19.74 6.93
CA TYR A 301 11.40 19.63 6.25
C TYR A 301 12.53 19.31 7.25
N ARG A 302 12.60 20.02 8.39
CA ARG A 302 13.62 19.75 9.42
C ARG A 302 13.48 18.35 10.03
N MET A 303 12.24 17.87 10.23
CA MET A 303 11.98 16.51 10.75
C MET A 303 12.49 15.45 9.77
N VAL A 304 12.10 15.55 8.50
CA VAL A 304 12.51 14.61 7.44
C VAL A 304 14.03 14.68 7.22
N ASN A 305 14.61 15.88 7.15
CA ASN A 305 16.03 16.08 6.87
C ASN A 305 16.96 15.57 8.00
N LYS A 306 16.46 15.47 9.25
CA LYS A 306 17.19 14.87 10.38
C LYS A 306 17.29 13.36 10.31
N MET A 307 16.45 12.69 9.53
CA MET A 307 16.45 11.25 9.42
C MET A 307 17.72 10.76 8.71
N ALA A 308 18.27 9.63 9.18
CA ALA A 308 19.54 9.10 8.65
C ALA A 308 19.51 8.84 7.14
N LEU A 309 18.37 8.36 6.60
CA LEU A 309 18.20 8.10 5.18
C LEU A 309 18.19 9.37 4.32
N SER A 310 17.81 10.52 4.88
CA SER A 310 17.77 11.80 4.16
C SER A 310 19.14 12.43 3.98
N LYS A 311 20.06 12.20 4.90
CA LYS A 311 21.37 12.86 4.89
C LYS A 311 22.15 12.65 3.60
N PRO A 312 22.33 11.40 3.07
CA PRO A 312 23.01 11.17 1.82
C PRO A 312 22.32 11.85 0.62
N MET A 313 20.99 12.02 0.68
CA MET A 313 20.21 12.64 -0.40
C MET A 313 20.54 14.13 -0.59
N GLN A 314 21.21 14.75 0.37
CA GLN A 314 21.65 16.16 0.30
C GLN A 314 23.07 16.30 -0.29
N PHE A 315 23.76 15.21 -0.57
CA PHE A 315 25.10 15.28 -1.13
C PHE A 315 25.08 15.89 -2.54
N ARG A 316 26.01 16.83 -2.75
CA ARG A 316 26.19 17.54 -4.01
C ARG A 316 27.43 17.03 -4.74
N GLY A 317 27.50 17.27 -6.05
CA GLY A 317 28.63 16.91 -6.89
C GLY A 317 28.67 15.42 -7.26
N LYS A 318 29.58 15.08 -8.19
CA LYS A 318 29.69 13.73 -8.78
C LYS A 318 30.08 12.67 -7.73
N ALA A 319 30.98 13.00 -6.80
CA ALA A 319 31.44 12.07 -5.76
C ALA A 319 30.32 11.71 -4.78
N GLY A 320 29.56 12.70 -4.30
CA GLY A 320 28.42 12.48 -3.40
C GLY A 320 27.34 11.60 -4.04
N ARG A 321 27.04 11.82 -5.33
CA ARG A 321 26.08 11.00 -6.07
C ARG A 321 26.52 9.53 -6.20
N LYS A 322 27.81 9.28 -6.46
CA LYS A 322 28.36 7.91 -6.50
C LYS A 322 28.17 7.19 -5.16
N ILE A 323 28.37 7.86 -4.03
CA ILE A 323 28.16 7.30 -2.69
C ILE A 323 26.70 6.89 -2.51
N VAL A 324 25.73 7.73 -2.93
CA VAL A 324 24.30 7.43 -2.84
C VAL A 324 23.94 6.19 -3.67
N VAL A 325 24.36 6.13 -4.94
CA VAL A 325 24.10 5.00 -5.83
C VAL A 325 24.74 3.72 -5.29
N TRP A 326 25.97 3.78 -4.79
CA TRP A 326 26.62 2.62 -4.17
C TRP A 326 25.88 2.14 -2.92
N GLY A 327 25.48 3.05 -2.03
CA GLY A 327 24.70 2.72 -0.83
C GLY A 327 23.34 2.09 -1.18
N TYR A 328 22.68 2.57 -2.22
CA TYR A 328 21.43 1.99 -2.73
C TYR A 328 21.66 0.56 -3.26
N SER A 329 22.67 0.35 -4.11
CA SER A 329 23.02 -0.98 -4.63
C SER A 329 23.35 -1.98 -3.53
N LEU A 330 24.02 -1.52 -2.46
CA LEU A 330 24.29 -2.34 -1.28
C LEU A 330 22.99 -2.71 -0.55
N SER A 331 22.09 -1.74 -0.37
CA SER A 331 20.78 -1.98 0.27
C SER A 331 19.93 -2.97 -0.52
N GLN A 332 19.93 -2.92 -1.85
CA GLN A 332 19.24 -3.90 -2.71
C GLN A 332 19.75 -5.33 -2.45
N LYS A 333 21.08 -5.52 -2.36
CA LYS A 333 21.67 -6.84 -2.07
C LYS A 333 21.31 -7.36 -0.68
N ILE A 334 21.25 -6.48 0.33
CA ILE A 334 20.97 -6.87 1.73
C ILE A 334 19.47 -7.15 1.94
N TYR A 335 18.61 -6.32 1.39
CA TYR A 335 17.17 -6.40 1.65
C TYR A 335 16.40 -7.17 0.57
N GLY A 336 17.05 -7.53 -0.55
CA GLY A 336 16.45 -8.33 -1.60
C GLY A 336 15.32 -7.60 -2.34
N PHE A 337 15.43 -6.30 -2.51
CA PHE A 337 14.59 -5.54 -3.42
C PHE A 337 15.05 -5.83 -4.86
N ASN A 338 14.25 -6.65 -5.56
CA ASN A 338 14.38 -7.21 -6.92
C ASN A 338 15.29 -8.43 -7.06
#